data_c8dd35be71e150a44cabb5dec481ea21
#
_entry.id   c8dd35be71e150a44cabb5dec481ea21
#
_cell.length_a   1.000
_cell.length_b   1.000
_cell.length_c   1.000
_cell.angle_alpha   90.00
_cell.angle_beta   90.00
_cell.angle_gamma   90.00
#
_symmetry.space_group_name_H-M   'P 1'
#
loop_
_entity.id
_entity.type
_entity.pdbx_description
1 polymer ?
#
loop_
_entity_poly.entity_id
_entity_poly.type
_entity_poly.pdbx_seq_one_letter_code
_entity_poly.pdbx_strand_id
1 'polypeptide(L)'
;MYVSAAEGFFLISGIVLGLVRGRKLLDQPFKKSTKLILKRGLRLYIEACLLTLLFTVIGWMFANNPGLKYGIASPDTPFLAIVWNTLTLSYSYGWADFLRYYAVFLTGAPIVLWLLRRGLWYVVVVISILIWSLYPLTPGGENYIELSWQVIFYAGMIIGFYWPELTNFWRAHFSRRTRIIISRLLFASFITTAIANFILVFGALFWNIEPLKSIHYDSIDFFEKDRMTWRRLLLGTVWFWGFFVFMRRHERLITQKLGKLLTPLGTNSLYVYTIESFVVFFAHLFIAPAQPLVQILPWYINLVISITAIALVWLAVHKRFLFKIIPR
;
A
#
# COMPACT_ATOMS: atom_id res chain seq x y z
N MET A 1 12.32 2.44 -6.35
CA MET A 1 11.30 3.44 -6.75
C MET A 1 11.04 4.41 -5.60
N TYR A 2 10.96 5.72 -5.92
CA TYR A 2 10.76 6.78 -4.92
C TYR A 2 9.31 6.94 -4.45
N VAL A 3 8.35 6.35 -5.14
CA VAL A 3 6.94 6.19 -4.76
C VAL A 3 6.49 4.80 -5.16
N SER A 4 5.62 4.16 -4.41
CA SER A 4 5.08 2.84 -4.68
C SER A 4 3.55 2.82 -4.69
N ALA A 5 2.96 1.76 -5.23
CA ALA A 5 1.52 1.57 -5.22
C ALA A 5 0.94 1.46 -3.80
N ALA A 6 1.77 1.10 -2.82
CA ALA A 6 1.35 0.92 -1.44
C ALA A 6 0.85 2.23 -0.79
N GLU A 7 1.55 3.38 -1.04
CA GLU A 7 1.09 4.68 -0.57
C GLU A 7 -0.28 5.04 -1.14
N GLY A 8 -0.44 4.79 -2.46
CA GLY A 8 -1.73 5.02 -3.15
C GLY A 8 -2.84 4.16 -2.57
N PHE A 9 -2.55 2.89 -2.27
CA PHE A 9 -3.51 1.97 -1.67
C PHE A 9 -3.97 2.43 -0.27
N PHE A 10 -3.04 2.80 0.62
CA PHE A 10 -3.42 3.27 1.95
C PHE A 10 -4.17 4.58 1.91
N LEU A 11 -3.78 5.51 1.04
CA LEU A 11 -4.51 6.77 0.86
C LEU A 11 -5.94 6.53 0.37
N ILE A 12 -6.12 5.73 -0.69
CA ILE A 12 -7.45 5.38 -1.23
C ILE A 12 -8.28 4.64 -0.19
N SER A 13 -7.68 3.70 0.53
CA SER A 13 -8.36 2.94 1.58
C SER A 13 -8.85 3.86 2.71
N GLY A 14 -8.03 4.84 3.12
CA GLY A 14 -8.42 5.88 4.05
C GLY A 14 -9.59 6.74 3.52
N ILE A 15 -9.49 7.22 2.27
CA ILE A 15 -10.55 8.02 1.62
C ILE A 15 -11.87 7.24 1.59
N VAL A 16 -11.84 5.99 1.14
CA VAL A 16 -13.04 5.13 1.08
C VAL A 16 -13.61 4.88 2.47
N LEU A 17 -12.76 4.64 3.48
CA LEU A 17 -13.21 4.44 4.85
C LEU A 17 -13.86 5.70 5.41
N GLY A 18 -13.24 6.86 5.27
CA GLY A 18 -13.78 8.16 5.67
C GLY A 18 -15.11 8.48 5.01
N LEU A 19 -15.21 8.24 3.70
CA LEU A 19 -16.43 8.50 2.93
C LEU A 19 -17.54 7.49 3.27
N VAL A 20 -17.25 6.18 3.24
CA VAL A 20 -18.29 5.12 3.31
C VAL A 20 -18.67 4.81 4.75
N ARG A 21 -17.71 4.71 5.67
CA ARG A 21 -17.97 4.37 7.08
C ARG A 21 -18.07 5.60 7.96
N GLY A 22 -17.45 6.71 7.54
CA GLY A 22 -17.55 8.00 8.19
C GLY A 22 -18.79 8.77 7.73
N ARG A 23 -18.71 9.38 6.57
CA ARG A 23 -19.69 10.35 6.06
C ARG A 23 -21.05 9.73 5.75
N LYS A 24 -21.12 8.63 5.00
CA LYS A 24 -22.40 8.00 4.64
C LYS A 24 -23.14 7.36 5.80
N LEU A 25 -22.46 7.13 6.93
CA LEU A 25 -23.08 6.56 8.14
C LEU A 25 -23.17 7.59 9.27
N LEU A 26 -23.15 8.90 8.99
CA LEU A 26 -23.29 9.94 10.02
C LEU A 26 -24.60 9.81 10.80
N ASP A 27 -25.71 9.54 10.12
CA ASP A 27 -27.05 9.39 10.70
C ASP A 27 -27.24 8.05 11.44
N GLN A 28 -26.26 7.17 11.36
CA GLN A 28 -26.29 5.88 12.05
C GLN A 28 -25.53 5.95 13.37
N PRO A 29 -25.90 5.12 14.36
CA PRO A 29 -25.17 5.04 15.63
C PRO A 29 -23.68 4.79 15.39
N PHE A 30 -22.82 5.52 16.09
CA PHE A 30 -21.37 5.40 15.99
C PHE A 30 -20.88 3.95 16.16
N LYS A 31 -21.51 3.21 17.10
CA LYS A 31 -21.24 1.80 17.36
C LYS A 31 -21.35 0.92 16.10
N LYS A 32 -22.26 1.24 15.17
CA LYS A 32 -22.42 0.51 13.91
C LYS A 32 -21.20 0.67 13.00
N SER A 33 -20.71 1.90 12.81
CA SER A 33 -19.50 2.18 12.02
C SER A 33 -18.29 1.52 12.65
N THR A 34 -18.09 1.68 13.96
CA THR A 34 -17.01 1.08 14.74
C THR A 34 -16.99 -0.45 14.60
N LYS A 35 -18.12 -1.11 14.79
CA LYS A 35 -18.24 -2.58 14.65
C LYS A 35 -17.83 -3.05 13.27
N LEU A 36 -18.23 -2.36 12.21
CA LEU A 36 -17.88 -2.71 10.82
C LEU A 36 -16.39 -2.52 10.54
N ILE A 37 -15.78 -1.46 11.09
CA ILE A 37 -14.35 -1.18 10.93
C ILE A 37 -13.53 -2.24 11.67
N LEU A 38 -13.81 -2.47 12.95
CA LEU A 38 -13.08 -3.43 13.77
C LEU A 38 -13.25 -4.88 13.27
N LYS A 39 -14.45 -5.24 12.78
CA LYS A 39 -14.65 -6.56 12.16
C LYS A 39 -13.77 -6.76 10.93
N ARG A 40 -13.58 -5.71 10.13
CA ARG A 40 -12.66 -5.76 8.98
C ARG A 40 -11.21 -5.83 9.45
N GLY A 41 -10.81 -5.02 10.43
CA GLY A 41 -9.46 -5.06 11.02
C GLY A 41 -9.11 -6.44 11.59
N LEU A 42 -10.03 -7.05 12.33
CA LEU A 42 -9.83 -8.40 12.88
C LEU A 42 -9.66 -9.47 11.79
N ARG A 43 -10.41 -9.37 10.69
CA ARG A 43 -10.23 -10.31 9.56
C ARG A 43 -8.86 -10.17 8.93
N LEU A 44 -8.40 -8.94 8.69
CA LEU A 44 -7.08 -8.68 8.14
C LEU A 44 -5.97 -9.15 9.08
N TYR A 45 -6.13 -8.95 10.39
CA TYR A 45 -5.21 -9.43 11.40
C TYR A 45 -5.08 -10.96 11.37
N ILE A 46 -6.20 -11.67 11.38
CA ILE A 46 -6.22 -13.13 11.32
C ILE A 46 -5.55 -13.61 10.01
N GLU A 47 -5.86 -12.97 8.89
CA GLU A 47 -5.30 -13.32 7.60
C GLU A 47 -3.79 -13.07 7.54
N ALA A 48 -3.32 -11.94 8.07
CA ALA A 48 -1.89 -11.64 8.18
C ALA A 48 -1.15 -12.69 9.02
N CYS A 49 -1.71 -13.09 10.17
CA CYS A 49 -1.14 -14.13 11.03
C CYS A 49 -1.09 -15.48 10.32
N LEU A 50 -2.19 -15.88 9.68
CA LEU A 50 -2.26 -17.16 8.96
C LEU A 50 -1.27 -17.23 7.79
N LEU A 51 -1.19 -16.17 6.97
CA LEU A 51 -0.23 -16.11 5.86
C LEU A 51 1.22 -16.12 6.37
N THR A 52 1.51 -15.35 7.41
CA THR A 52 2.86 -15.30 7.99
C THR A 52 3.29 -16.69 8.48
N LEU A 53 2.45 -17.38 9.25
CA LEU A 53 2.76 -18.73 9.74
C LEU A 53 2.87 -19.74 8.60
N LEU A 54 1.95 -19.70 7.64
CA LEU A 54 1.95 -20.59 6.49
C LEU A 54 3.22 -20.42 5.64
N PHE A 55 3.57 -19.19 5.27
CA PHE A 55 4.77 -18.91 4.48
C PHE A 55 6.05 -19.24 5.24
N THR A 56 6.08 -19.04 6.57
CA THR A 56 7.22 -19.43 7.40
C THR A 56 7.41 -20.94 7.40
N VAL A 57 6.34 -21.71 7.61
CA VAL A 57 6.41 -23.18 7.61
C VAL A 57 6.82 -23.72 6.25
N ILE A 58 6.22 -23.22 5.15
CA ILE A 58 6.62 -23.62 3.80
C ILE A 58 8.06 -23.19 3.54
N GLY A 59 8.45 -21.99 3.94
CA GLY A 59 9.82 -21.50 3.78
C GLY A 59 10.86 -22.35 4.50
N TRP A 60 10.56 -22.89 5.67
CA TRP A 60 11.43 -23.83 6.36
C TRP A 60 11.61 -25.16 5.62
N MET A 61 10.58 -25.64 4.93
CA MET A 61 10.71 -26.82 4.06
C MET A 61 11.71 -26.60 2.93
N PHE A 62 11.97 -25.34 2.59
CA PHE A 62 12.90 -24.91 1.53
C PHE A 62 13.97 -23.96 2.07
N ALA A 63 14.47 -24.19 3.30
CA ALA A 63 15.39 -23.28 4.01
C ALA A 63 16.67 -22.92 3.23
N ASN A 64 17.14 -23.83 2.36
CA ASN A 64 18.32 -23.62 1.55
C ASN A 64 18.03 -22.84 0.24
N ASN A 65 16.77 -22.47 0.00
CA ASN A 65 16.40 -21.73 -1.20
C ASN A 65 16.83 -20.26 -1.09
N PRO A 66 17.72 -19.76 -1.97
CA PRO A 66 18.22 -18.39 -1.90
C PRO A 66 17.12 -17.34 -2.10
N GLY A 67 16.05 -17.67 -2.83
CA GLY A 67 14.93 -16.75 -3.08
C GLY A 67 14.04 -16.51 -1.87
N LEU A 68 14.06 -17.42 -0.89
CA LEU A 68 13.26 -17.32 0.33
C LEU A 68 14.07 -16.87 1.56
N LYS A 69 15.39 -16.70 1.41
CA LYS A 69 16.29 -16.38 2.52
C LYS A 69 15.94 -15.07 3.24
N TYR A 70 15.38 -14.11 2.54
CA TYR A 70 15.02 -12.80 3.09
C TYR A 70 13.57 -12.82 3.58
N GLY A 71 13.36 -12.50 4.86
CA GLY A 71 12.04 -12.33 5.48
C GLY A 71 11.48 -13.58 6.15
N ILE A 72 12.13 -14.76 6.04
CA ILE A 72 11.75 -15.95 6.81
C ILE A 72 12.56 -15.98 8.10
N ALA A 73 11.87 -16.21 9.23
CA ALA A 73 12.53 -16.45 10.50
C ALA A 73 13.43 -17.68 10.42
N SER A 74 14.59 -17.63 11.10
CA SER A 74 15.53 -18.76 11.14
C SER A 74 14.84 -20.05 11.56
N PRO A 75 15.15 -21.20 10.91
CA PRO A 75 14.66 -22.52 11.36
C PRO A 75 15.06 -22.88 12.80
N ASP A 76 16.13 -22.26 13.32
CA ASP A 76 16.56 -22.47 14.71
C ASP A 76 15.65 -21.75 15.73
N THR A 77 14.78 -20.84 15.27
CA THR A 77 13.86 -20.15 16.16
C THR A 77 12.74 -21.08 16.60
N PRO A 78 12.48 -21.24 17.94
CA PRO A 78 11.38 -22.06 18.39
C PRO A 78 10.04 -21.67 17.76
N PHE A 79 9.31 -22.65 17.24
CA PHE A 79 8.02 -22.39 16.56
C PHE A 79 7.04 -21.60 17.43
N LEU A 80 7.00 -21.89 18.73
CA LEU A 80 6.14 -21.17 19.67
C LEU A 80 6.49 -19.68 19.78
N ALA A 81 7.79 -19.36 19.71
CA ALA A 81 8.23 -17.96 19.69
C ALA A 81 7.79 -17.25 18.41
N ILE A 82 7.81 -17.95 17.27
CA ILE A 82 7.31 -17.38 16.00
C ILE A 82 5.80 -17.15 16.06
N VAL A 83 5.05 -18.12 16.60
CA VAL A 83 3.60 -17.95 16.80
C VAL A 83 3.34 -16.73 17.69
N TRP A 84 4.06 -16.61 18.81
CA TRP A 84 3.91 -15.46 19.71
C TRP A 84 4.26 -14.14 19.03
N ASN A 85 5.38 -14.06 18.35
CA ASN A 85 5.82 -12.87 17.64
C ASN A 85 4.86 -12.49 16.51
N THR A 86 4.26 -13.47 15.82
CA THR A 86 3.23 -13.24 14.81
C THR A 86 1.95 -12.69 15.43
N LEU A 87 1.47 -13.26 16.53
CA LEU A 87 0.27 -12.79 17.23
C LEU A 87 0.45 -11.41 17.84
N THR A 88 1.65 -11.09 18.34
CA THR A 88 1.97 -9.75 18.87
C THR A 88 2.35 -8.75 17.78
N LEU A 89 2.33 -9.15 16.50
CA LEU A 89 2.73 -8.35 15.35
C LEU A 89 4.20 -7.90 15.36
N SER A 90 5.04 -8.53 16.20
CA SER A 90 6.48 -8.26 16.24
C SER A 90 7.22 -8.95 15.08
N TYR A 91 6.62 -9.96 14.46
CA TYR A 91 7.09 -10.63 13.27
C TYR A 91 5.96 -10.75 12.23
N SER A 92 6.28 -10.43 10.99
CA SER A 92 5.44 -10.74 9.84
C SER A 92 6.32 -11.14 8.65
N TYR A 93 5.89 -12.12 7.90
CA TYR A 93 6.55 -12.44 6.64
C TYR A 93 6.31 -11.33 5.60
N GLY A 94 7.36 -10.91 4.87
CA GLY A 94 7.35 -9.72 4.04
C GLY A 94 6.17 -9.58 3.05
N TRP A 95 5.64 -10.68 2.54
CA TRP A 95 4.47 -10.64 1.65
C TRP A 95 3.12 -10.53 2.39
N ALA A 96 3.12 -10.65 3.72
CA ALA A 96 1.94 -10.50 4.57
C ALA A 96 1.98 -9.20 5.42
N ASP A 97 3.08 -8.47 5.42
CA ASP A 97 3.31 -7.27 6.23
C ASP A 97 2.28 -6.16 5.98
N PHE A 98 1.89 -5.99 4.73
CA PHE A 98 0.91 -4.99 4.31
C PHE A 98 -0.47 -5.19 4.96
N LEU A 99 -0.91 -6.45 5.17
CA LEU A 99 -2.15 -6.76 5.89
C LEU A 99 -2.02 -6.39 7.37
N ARG A 100 -0.83 -6.58 7.97
CA ARG A 100 -0.51 -6.16 9.33
C ARG A 100 -0.72 -4.66 9.49
N TYR A 101 -0.07 -3.85 8.64
CA TYR A 101 -0.21 -2.39 8.71
C TYR A 101 -1.66 -1.95 8.56
N TYR A 102 -2.38 -2.54 7.63
CA TYR A 102 -3.78 -2.19 7.42
C TYR A 102 -4.66 -2.59 8.61
N ALA A 103 -4.43 -3.73 9.24
CA ALA A 103 -5.14 -4.15 10.45
C ALA A 103 -4.91 -3.16 11.61
N VAL A 104 -3.66 -2.72 11.82
CA VAL A 104 -3.30 -1.72 12.83
C VAL A 104 -4.03 -0.39 12.55
N PHE A 105 -4.03 0.09 11.31
CA PHE A 105 -4.72 1.34 10.95
C PHE A 105 -6.23 1.24 11.19
N LEU A 106 -6.85 0.12 10.87
CA LEU A 106 -8.28 -0.09 11.12
C LEU A 106 -8.61 -0.18 12.61
N THR A 107 -7.67 -0.61 13.44
CA THR A 107 -7.86 -0.62 14.90
C THR A 107 -7.89 0.80 15.47
N GLY A 108 -7.05 1.70 14.98
CA GLY A 108 -7.07 3.12 15.36
C GLY A 108 -8.18 3.96 14.70
N ALA A 109 -8.70 3.50 13.56
CA ALA A 109 -9.67 4.25 12.76
C ALA A 109 -10.97 4.65 13.49
N PRO A 110 -11.54 3.90 14.44
CA PRO A 110 -12.68 4.35 15.23
C PRO A 110 -12.41 5.62 16.04
N ILE A 111 -11.20 5.76 16.61
CA ILE A 111 -10.80 6.95 17.36
C ILE A 111 -10.76 8.15 16.43
N VAL A 112 -10.11 7.99 15.28
CA VAL A 112 -10.06 9.02 14.23
C VAL A 112 -11.46 9.40 13.77
N LEU A 113 -12.32 8.42 13.50
CA LEU A 113 -13.70 8.69 13.08
C LEU A 113 -14.51 9.43 14.15
N TRP A 114 -14.30 9.12 15.43
CA TRP A 114 -14.95 9.83 16.54
C TRP A 114 -14.53 11.30 16.60
N LEU A 115 -13.22 11.59 16.41
CA LEU A 115 -12.70 12.96 16.33
C LEU A 115 -13.29 13.70 15.12
N LEU A 116 -13.34 13.06 13.95
CA LEU A 116 -13.90 13.65 12.73
C LEU A 116 -15.39 13.98 12.86
N ARG A 117 -16.18 13.11 13.50
CA ARG A 117 -17.60 13.39 13.79
C ARG A 117 -17.82 14.58 14.72
N ARG A 118 -16.81 14.95 15.53
CA ARG A 118 -16.81 16.13 16.41
C ARG A 118 -16.21 17.38 15.77
N GLY A 119 -15.79 17.30 14.49
CA GLY A 119 -15.13 18.40 13.80
C GLY A 119 -13.66 18.60 14.19
N LEU A 120 -13.09 17.68 14.97
CA LEU A 120 -11.71 17.75 15.51
C LEU A 120 -10.69 17.16 14.55
N TRP A 121 -10.80 17.46 13.24
CA TRP A 121 -9.88 16.96 12.22
C TRP A 121 -8.43 17.41 12.46
N TYR A 122 -8.24 18.62 12.97
CA TYR A 122 -6.91 19.18 13.29
C TYR A 122 -6.21 18.37 14.39
N VAL A 123 -6.93 17.79 15.35
CA VAL A 123 -6.36 16.92 16.38
C VAL A 123 -5.80 15.65 15.74
N VAL A 124 -6.52 15.08 14.76
CA VAL A 124 -6.05 13.92 14.00
C VAL A 124 -4.75 14.25 13.25
N VAL A 125 -4.71 15.41 12.60
CA VAL A 125 -3.50 15.87 11.88
C VAL A 125 -2.32 16.02 12.84
N VAL A 126 -2.51 16.72 13.96
CA VAL A 126 -1.44 16.95 14.95
C VAL A 126 -0.92 15.62 15.51
N ILE A 127 -1.82 14.73 15.96
CA ILE A 127 -1.42 13.43 16.52
C ILE A 127 -0.70 12.59 15.46
N SER A 128 -1.22 12.54 14.22
CA SER A 128 -0.58 11.78 13.13
C SER A 128 0.82 12.30 12.79
N ILE A 129 1.00 13.63 12.76
CA ILE A 129 2.31 14.24 12.51
C ILE A 129 3.25 13.98 13.68
N LEU A 130 2.78 14.06 14.93
CA LEU A 130 3.59 13.76 16.11
C LEU A 130 4.07 12.31 16.10
N ILE A 131 3.19 11.35 15.87
CA ILE A 131 3.57 9.93 15.77
C ILE A 131 4.59 9.73 14.65
N TRP A 132 4.35 10.31 13.48
CA TRP A 132 5.26 10.23 12.34
C TRP A 132 6.63 10.86 12.62
N SER A 133 6.69 12.02 13.28
CA SER A 133 7.94 12.71 13.59
C SER A 133 8.75 12.06 14.71
N LEU A 134 8.09 11.37 15.64
CA LEU A 134 8.71 10.66 16.75
C LEU A 134 9.16 9.24 16.37
N TYR A 135 8.64 8.67 15.30
CA TYR A 135 8.97 7.32 14.85
C TYR A 135 10.48 7.06 14.71
N PRO A 136 11.29 7.94 14.11
CA PRO A 136 12.74 7.72 14.00
C PRO A 136 13.49 7.69 15.32
N LEU A 137 12.90 8.22 16.39
CA LEU A 137 13.47 8.30 17.74
C LEU A 137 13.05 7.11 18.61
N THR A 138 12.14 6.26 18.12
CA THR A 138 11.64 5.12 18.88
C THR A 138 12.68 3.98 18.83
N PRO A 139 13.19 3.49 19.96
CA PRO A 139 14.08 2.34 20.00
C PRO A 139 13.41 1.12 19.33
N GLY A 140 14.10 0.49 18.37
CA GLY A 140 13.53 -0.60 17.57
C GLY A 140 12.43 -0.17 16.59
N GLY A 141 12.36 1.13 16.24
CA GLY A 141 11.35 1.70 15.35
C GLY A 141 11.26 1.03 13.98
N GLU A 142 12.33 0.41 13.51
CA GLU A 142 12.36 -0.39 12.28
C GLU A 142 11.30 -1.52 12.27
N ASN A 143 10.90 -2.00 13.46
CA ASN A 143 9.86 -3.03 13.60
C ASN A 143 8.43 -2.48 13.57
N TYR A 144 8.25 -1.15 13.62
CA TYR A 144 6.95 -0.48 13.71
C TYR A 144 6.73 0.54 12.58
N ILE A 145 7.02 0.13 11.35
CA ILE A 145 6.88 0.93 10.12
C ILE A 145 5.47 1.53 10.00
N GLU A 146 4.45 0.86 10.52
CA GLU A 146 3.08 1.34 10.56
C GLU A 146 2.92 2.70 11.27
N LEU A 147 3.80 3.04 12.22
CA LEU A 147 3.74 4.34 12.90
C LEU A 147 4.07 5.50 11.94
N SER A 148 4.93 5.28 10.95
CA SER A 148 5.23 6.27 9.92
C SER A 148 4.15 6.31 8.84
N TRP A 149 3.63 5.17 8.42
CA TRP A 149 2.68 5.04 7.32
C TRP A 149 1.25 5.45 7.66
N GLN A 150 0.88 5.47 8.95
CA GLN A 150 -0.46 5.86 9.40
C GLN A 150 -0.86 7.27 8.94
N VAL A 151 0.11 8.17 8.74
CA VAL A 151 -0.13 9.54 8.32
C VAL A 151 -0.88 9.60 6.97
N ILE A 152 -0.51 8.74 6.02
CA ILE A 152 -1.17 8.67 4.70
C ILE A 152 -2.59 8.15 4.84
N PHE A 153 -2.78 7.10 5.64
CA PHE A 153 -4.09 6.47 5.81
C PHE A 153 -5.09 7.41 6.51
N TYR A 154 -4.67 8.07 7.60
CA TYR A 154 -5.55 8.97 8.33
C TYR A 154 -5.75 10.31 7.60
N ALA A 155 -4.77 10.80 6.85
CA ALA A 155 -4.99 11.90 5.91
C ALA A 155 -6.06 11.52 4.87
N GLY A 156 -6.01 10.31 4.32
CA GLY A 156 -7.05 9.77 3.46
C GLY A 156 -8.43 9.76 4.13
N MET A 157 -8.51 9.33 5.41
CA MET A 157 -9.78 9.35 6.16
C MET A 157 -10.36 10.75 6.31
N ILE A 158 -9.53 11.76 6.60
CA ILE A 158 -9.95 13.16 6.67
C ILE A 158 -10.50 13.61 5.32
N ILE A 159 -9.74 13.40 4.24
CA ILE A 159 -10.14 13.76 2.87
C ILE A 159 -11.48 13.10 2.51
N GLY A 160 -11.63 11.80 2.79
CA GLY A 160 -12.85 11.07 2.49
C GLY A 160 -14.06 11.53 3.30
N PHE A 161 -13.86 11.82 4.59
CA PHE A 161 -14.92 12.31 5.47
C PHE A 161 -15.43 13.70 5.09
N TYR A 162 -14.51 14.61 4.74
CA TYR A 162 -14.82 15.99 4.33
C TYR A 162 -14.86 16.18 2.80
N TRP A 163 -15.00 15.11 2.03
CA TRP A 163 -14.98 15.17 0.57
C TRP A 163 -15.96 16.20 -0.04
N PRO A 164 -17.24 16.28 0.41
CA PRO A 164 -18.18 17.29 -0.10
C PRO A 164 -17.73 18.71 0.21
N GLU A 165 -17.29 18.97 1.45
CA GLU A 165 -16.83 20.28 1.89
C GLU A 165 -15.59 20.73 1.13
N LEU A 166 -14.61 19.83 0.96
CA LEU A 166 -13.38 20.09 0.19
C LEU A 166 -13.70 20.39 -1.27
N THR A 167 -14.61 19.64 -1.89
CA THR A 167 -15.02 19.87 -3.28
C THR A 167 -15.80 21.17 -3.45
N ASN A 168 -16.65 21.53 -2.47
CA ASN A 168 -17.37 22.80 -2.48
C ASN A 168 -16.43 23.98 -2.25
N PHE A 169 -15.51 23.88 -1.28
CA PHE A 169 -14.46 24.88 -1.05
C PHE A 169 -13.64 25.12 -2.32
N TRP A 170 -13.18 24.03 -2.97
CA TRP A 170 -12.43 24.11 -4.23
C TRP A 170 -13.19 24.79 -5.35
N ARG A 171 -14.51 24.58 -5.42
CA ARG A 171 -15.38 25.23 -6.44
C ARG A 171 -15.70 26.67 -6.12
N ALA A 172 -15.85 27.00 -4.85
CA ALA A 172 -16.22 28.35 -4.40
C ALA A 172 -15.04 29.33 -4.47
N HIS A 173 -13.84 28.89 -4.07
CA HIS A 173 -12.68 29.79 -3.96
C HIS A 173 -11.79 29.87 -5.20
N PHE A 174 -11.85 28.88 -6.10
CA PHE A 174 -11.03 28.87 -7.29
C PHE A 174 -11.86 28.97 -8.57
N SER A 175 -11.53 29.93 -9.43
CA SER A 175 -12.17 30.07 -10.74
C SER A 175 -11.99 28.80 -11.57
N ARG A 176 -12.86 28.57 -12.55
CA ARG A 176 -12.74 27.45 -13.48
C ARG A 176 -11.37 27.42 -14.17
N ARG A 177 -10.87 28.60 -14.56
CA ARG A 177 -9.56 28.75 -15.22
C ARG A 177 -8.43 28.33 -14.29
N THR A 178 -8.43 28.82 -13.07
CA THR A 178 -7.41 28.48 -12.03
C THR A 178 -7.39 26.98 -11.75
N ARG A 179 -8.56 26.36 -11.61
CA ARG A 179 -8.67 24.90 -11.38
C ARG A 179 -8.09 24.08 -12.53
N ILE A 180 -8.31 24.51 -13.77
CA ILE A 180 -7.73 23.86 -14.95
C ILE A 180 -6.20 24.01 -14.96
N ILE A 181 -5.69 25.21 -14.66
CA ILE A 181 -4.24 25.46 -14.61
C ILE A 181 -3.60 24.60 -13.55
N ILE A 182 -4.10 24.60 -12.31
CA ILE A 182 -3.56 23.77 -11.22
C ILE A 182 -3.59 22.28 -11.60
N SER A 183 -4.70 21.79 -12.15
CA SER A 183 -4.79 20.37 -12.57
C SER A 183 -3.79 20.04 -13.68
N ARG A 184 -3.54 20.94 -14.63
CA ARG A 184 -2.53 20.74 -15.68
C ARG A 184 -1.10 20.75 -15.12
N LEU A 185 -0.80 21.67 -14.20
CA LEU A 185 0.52 21.74 -13.56
C LEU A 185 0.79 20.47 -12.74
N LEU A 186 -0.17 20.02 -11.93
CA LEU A 186 -0.04 18.79 -11.15
C LEU A 186 0.13 17.56 -12.04
N PHE A 187 -0.62 17.50 -13.15
CA PHE A 187 -0.47 16.41 -14.12
C PHE A 187 0.89 16.46 -14.84
N ALA A 188 1.36 17.65 -15.25
CA ALA A 188 2.68 17.80 -15.84
C ALA A 188 3.79 17.41 -14.84
N SER A 189 3.71 17.85 -13.59
CA SER A 189 4.65 17.45 -12.53
C SER A 189 4.65 15.95 -12.29
N PHE A 190 3.47 15.31 -12.30
CA PHE A 190 3.35 13.85 -12.21
C PHE A 190 4.08 13.15 -13.37
N ILE A 191 3.83 13.55 -14.62
CA ILE A 191 4.47 12.95 -15.80
C ILE A 191 5.98 13.17 -15.77
N THR A 192 6.44 14.41 -15.49
CA THR A 192 7.87 14.73 -15.45
C THR A 192 8.59 13.91 -14.37
N THR A 193 8.04 13.86 -13.17
CA THR A 193 8.65 13.09 -12.07
C THR A 193 8.55 11.59 -12.28
N ALA A 194 7.51 11.09 -12.94
CA ALA A 194 7.38 9.68 -13.29
C ALA A 194 8.43 9.27 -14.34
N ILE A 195 8.64 10.09 -15.37
CA ILE A 195 9.68 9.87 -16.38
C ILE A 195 11.06 9.93 -15.73
N ALA A 196 11.33 10.93 -14.89
CA ALA A 196 12.60 11.06 -14.17
C ALA A 196 12.87 9.82 -13.29
N ASN A 197 11.87 9.37 -12.52
CA ASN A 197 11.98 8.16 -11.71
C ASN A 197 12.23 6.92 -12.57
N PHE A 198 11.56 6.79 -13.72
CA PHE A 198 11.79 5.69 -14.65
C PHE A 198 13.23 5.70 -15.18
N ILE A 199 13.69 6.84 -15.69
CA ILE A 199 15.05 6.98 -16.23
C ILE A 199 16.11 6.68 -15.15
N LEU A 200 15.96 7.22 -13.94
CA LEU A 200 16.90 6.98 -12.85
C LEU A 200 16.94 5.51 -12.44
N VAL A 201 15.78 4.88 -12.21
CA VAL A 201 15.72 3.49 -11.76
C VAL A 201 16.16 2.53 -12.86
N PHE A 202 15.66 2.68 -14.09
CA PHE A 202 16.06 1.81 -15.21
C PHE A 202 17.50 2.05 -15.63
N GLY A 203 17.92 3.31 -15.71
CA GLY A 203 19.30 3.66 -16.06
C GLY A 203 20.31 3.13 -15.06
N ALA A 204 19.99 3.20 -13.77
CA ALA A 204 20.85 2.69 -12.71
C ALA A 204 20.90 1.16 -12.67
N LEU A 205 19.71 0.51 -12.65
CA LEU A 205 19.60 -0.92 -12.34
C LEU A 205 19.67 -1.85 -13.56
N PHE A 206 19.14 -1.41 -14.72
CA PHE A 206 19.06 -2.26 -15.91
C PHE A 206 20.05 -1.86 -17.01
N TRP A 207 20.31 -0.57 -17.19
CA TRP A 207 21.26 -0.08 -18.19
C TRP A 207 22.67 0.14 -17.62
N ASN A 208 22.83 0.03 -16.31
CA ASN A 208 24.12 0.11 -15.61
C ASN A 208 24.91 1.40 -15.91
N ILE A 209 24.22 2.53 -16.05
CA ILE A 209 24.82 3.83 -16.34
C ILE A 209 25.38 4.43 -15.05
N GLU A 210 26.70 4.50 -14.92
CA GLU A 210 27.38 4.91 -13.68
C GLU A 210 26.90 6.26 -13.09
N PRO A 211 26.74 7.35 -13.83
CA PRO A 211 26.20 8.59 -13.27
C PRO A 211 24.79 8.44 -12.69
N LEU A 212 23.93 7.63 -13.32
CA LEU A 212 22.56 7.39 -12.82
C LEU A 212 22.55 6.48 -11.59
N LYS A 213 23.52 5.55 -11.49
CA LYS A 213 23.69 4.72 -10.29
C LYS A 213 24.04 5.58 -9.07
N SER A 214 25.06 6.45 -9.19
CA SER A 214 25.44 7.34 -8.08
C SER A 214 24.24 8.17 -7.63
N ILE A 215 23.55 8.86 -8.55
CA ILE A 215 22.36 9.65 -8.24
C ILE A 215 21.27 8.80 -7.61
N HIS A 216 21.05 7.57 -8.09
CA HIS A 216 20.04 6.68 -7.55
C HIS A 216 20.35 6.28 -6.11
N TYR A 217 21.59 5.83 -5.82
CA TYR A 217 21.98 5.42 -4.48
C TYR A 217 21.98 6.60 -3.50
N ASP A 218 22.49 7.75 -3.89
CA ASP A 218 22.48 8.97 -3.08
C ASP A 218 21.05 9.46 -2.77
N SER A 219 20.09 9.14 -3.66
CA SER A 219 18.70 9.54 -3.51
C SER A 219 17.85 8.57 -2.68
N ILE A 220 18.32 7.34 -2.38
CA ILE A 220 17.54 6.34 -1.66
C ILE A 220 17.14 6.86 -0.27
N ASP A 221 18.09 7.40 0.48
CA ASP A 221 17.87 7.91 1.83
C ASP A 221 16.93 9.13 1.84
N PHE A 222 16.99 9.96 0.77
CA PHE A 222 16.08 11.12 0.64
C PHE A 222 14.61 10.70 0.50
N PHE A 223 14.36 9.55 -0.09
CA PHE A 223 13.02 8.99 -0.34
C PHE A 223 12.81 7.68 0.41
N GLU A 224 13.39 7.55 1.59
CA GLU A 224 13.28 6.34 2.40
C GLU A 224 11.83 5.95 2.62
N LYS A 225 11.55 4.67 2.36
CA LYS A 225 10.19 4.13 2.35
C LYS A 225 9.67 3.89 3.77
N ASP A 226 10.50 3.32 4.63
CA ASP A 226 10.07 2.84 5.94
C ASP A 226 9.79 4.00 6.90
N ARG A 227 10.62 5.03 6.86
CA ARG A 227 10.40 6.29 7.59
C ARG A 227 9.38 7.22 6.96
N MET A 228 8.91 6.92 5.76
CA MET A 228 7.98 7.77 5.01
C MET A 228 8.43 9.23 5.02
N THR A 229 9.62 9.51 4.51
CA THR A 229 10.21 10.85 4.56
C THR A 229 9.26 11.91 3.98
N TRP A 230 9.36 13.17 4.44
CA TRP A 230 8.50 14.25 3.97
C TRP A 230 8.59 14.47 2.45
N ARG A 231 9.78 14.23 1.86
CA ARG A 231 10.01 14.31 0.41
C ARG A 231 9.20 13.24 -0.34
N ARG A 232 9.18 12.03 0.23
CA ARG A 232 8.37 10.92 -0.29
C ARG A 232 6.88 11.22 -0.17
N LEU A 233 6.43 11.81 0.93
CA LEU A 233 5.03 12.24 1.11
C LEU A 233 4.62 13.29 0.08
N LEU A 234 5.48 14.28 -0.17
CA LEU A 234 5.21 15.30 -1.20
C LEU A 234 5.14 14.69 -2.60
N LEU A 235 6.14 13.89 -2.96
CA LEU A 235 6.16 13.23 -4.26
C LEU A 235 4.97 12.28 -4.43
N GLY A 236 4.63 11.50 -3.40
CA GLY A 236 3.46 10.64 -3.37
C GLY A 236 2.16 11.42 -3.56
N THR A 237 2.04 12.60 -2.95
CA THR A 237 0.88 13.49 -3.14
C THR A 237 0.76 13.97 -4.59
N VAL A 238 1.87 14.38 -5.21
CA VAL A 238 1.90 14.77 -6.64
C VAL A 238 1.49 13.60 -7.52
N TRP A 239 2.02 12.40 -7.26
CA TRP A 239 1.73 11.21 -8.04
C TRP A 239 0.28 10.77 -7.88
N PHE A 240 -0.24 10.75 -6.66
CA PHE A 240 -1.61 10.40 -6.41
C PHE A 240 -2.59 11.37 -7.10
N TRP A 241 -2.34 12.67 -6.96
CA TRP A 241 -3.21 13.68 -7.55
C TRP A 241 -3.14 13.70 -9.08
N GLY A 242 -1.94 13.60 -9.63
CA GLY A 242 -1.73 13.51 -11.09
C GLY A 242 -2.40 12.28 -11.69
N PHE A 243 -2.25 11.12 -11.03
CA PHE A 243 -2.91 9.88 -11.42
C PHE A 243 -4.43 9.96 -11.28
N PHE A 244 -4.93 10.60 -10.23
CA PHE A 244 -6.36 10.84 -10.05
C PHE A 244 -6.94 11.71 -11.17
N VAL A 245 -6.25 12.79 -11.55
CA VAL A 245 -6.64 13.65 -12.68
C VAL A 245 -6.64 12.87 -14.00
N PHE A 246 -5.62 12.04 -14.23
CA PHE A 246 -5.54 11.16 -15.39
C PHE A 246 -6.71 10.19 -15.46
N MET A 247 -6.95 9.45 -14.38
CA MET A 247 -8.04 8.47 -14.29
C MET A 247 -9.40 9.11 -14.52
N ARG A 248 -9.67 10.26 -13.89
CA ARG A 248 -10.92 11.00 -14.05
C ARG A 248 -11.13 11.51 -15.47
N ARG A 249 -10.06 11.98 -16.11
CA ARG A 249 -10.13 12.47 -17.50
C ARG A 249 -10.44 11.34 -18.49
N HIS A 250 -9.92 10.15 -18.24
CA HIS A 250 -10.02 9.00 -19.13
C HIS A 250 -10.98 7.92 -18.60
N GLU A 251 -11.80 8.24 -17.60
CA GLU A 251 -12.69 7.30 -16.90
C GLU A 251 -13.53 6.47 -17.86
N ARG A 252 -14.19 7.10 -18.83
CA ARG A 252 -15.03 6.40 -19.82
C ARG A 252 -14.23 5.40 -20.65
N LEU A 253 -13.08 5.83 -21.18
CA LEU A 253 -12.21 4.99 -21.99
C LEU A 253 -11.67 3.80 -21.19
N ILE A 254 -11.19 4.06 -19.97
CA ILE A 254 -10.65 3.04 -19.08
C ILE A 254 -11.75 2.05 -18.69
N THR A 255 -12.93 2.54 -18.32
CA THR A 255 -14.05 1.66 -17.93
C THR A 255 -14.53 0.81 -19.11
N GLN A 256 -14.61 1.36 -20.29
CA GLN A 256 -15.05 0.63 -21.48
C GLN A 256 -14.03 -0.42 -21.94
N LYS A 257 -12.74 -0.10 -21.95
CA LYS A 257 -11.69 -0.98 -22.48
C LYS A 257 -11.10 -1.90 -21.42
N LEU A 258 -10.87 -1.39 -20.21
CA LEU A 258 -10.18 -2.11 -19.12
C LEU A 258 -11.11 -2.44 -17.94
N GLY A 259 -12.37 -2.00 -17.96
CA GLY A 259 -13.29 -2.20 -16.85
C GLY A 259 -13.54 -3.68 -16.52
N LYS A 260 -13.63 -4.54 -17.55
CA LYS A 260 -13.77 -6.00 -17.36
C LYS A 260 -12.56 -6.64 -16.66
N LEU A 261 -11.37 -6.05 -16.80
CA LEU A 261 -10.15 -6.48 -16.14
C LEU A 261 -10.02 -5.85 -14.75
N LEU A 262 -10.11 -4.52 -14.67
CA LEU A 262 -9.75 -3.76 -13.45
C LEU A 262 -10.85 -3.79 -12.38
N THR A 263 -12.13 -3.74 -12.77
CA THR A 263 -13.22 -3.66 -11.80
C THR A 263 -13.31 -4.89 -10.89
N PRO A 264 -13.22 -6.14 -11.39
CA PRO A 264 -13.22 -7.32 -10.53
C PRO A 264 -12.01 -7.36 -9.57
N LEU A 265 -10.83 -6.92 -10.02
CA LEU A 265 -9.64 -6.83 -9.17
C LEU A 265 -9.81 -5.79 -8.05
N GLY A 266 -10.29 -4.59 -8.40
CA GLY A 266 -10.49 -3.51 -7.43
C GLY A 266 -11.59 -3.79 -6.41
N THR A 267 -12.70 -4.42 -6.82
CA THR A 267 -13.82 -4.75 -5.91
C THR A 267 -13.51 -5.90 -4.95
N ASN A 268 -12.54 -6.75 -5.29
CA ASN A 268 -12.08 -7.87 -4.46
C ASN A 268 -10.63 -7.67 -3.97
N SER A 269 -10.25 -6.44 -3.65
CA SER A 269 -8.86 -6.06 -3.40
C SER A 269 -8.16 -6.87 -2.30
N LEU A 270 -8.86 -7.26 -1.23
CA LEU A 270 -8.29 -8.09 -0.17
C LEU A 270 -7.98 -9.51 -0.70
N TYR A 271 -8.95 -10.12 -1.37
CA TYR A 271 -8.75 -11.41 -2.02
C TYR A 271 -7.60 -11.38 -3.04
N VAL A 272 -7.54 -10.32 -3.86
CA VAL A 272 -6.47 -10.11 -4.84
C VAL A 272 -5.12 -10.09 -4.15
N TYR A 273 -4.99 -9.32 -3.07
CA TYR A 273 -3.75 -9.23 -2.31
C TYR A 273 -3.33 -10.60 -1.75
N THR A 274 -4.26 -11.36 -1.19
CA THR A 274 -3.97 -12.69 -0.66
C THR A 274 -3.47 -13.65 -1.74
N ILE A 275 -4.15 -13.71 -2.89
CA ILE A 275 -3.71 -14.55 -4.02
C ILE A 275 -2.36 -14.06 -4.57
N GLU A 276 -2.16 -12.75 -4.68
CA GLU A 276 -0.91 -12.15 -5.11
C GLU A 276 0.25 -12.54 -4.18
N SER A 277 0.03 -12.53 -2.86
CA SER A 277 1.04 -12.96 -1.88
C SER A 277 1.50 -14.41 -2.14
N PHE A 278 0.57 -15.33 -2.44
CA PHE A 278 0.92 -16.69 -2.84
C PHE A 278 1.67 -16.73 -4.18
N VAL A 279 1.19 -16.00 -5.19
CA VAL A 279 1.82 -15.99 -6.52
C VAL A 279 3.25 -15.47 -6.41
N VAL A 280 3.49 -14.40 -5.67
CA VAL A 280 4.83 -13.83 -5.45
C VAL A 280 5.70 -14.78 -4.63
N PHE A 281 5.18 -15.40 -3.58
CA PHE A 281 5.92 -16.38 -2.79
C PHE A 281 6.40 -17.56 -3.64
N PHE A 282 5.50 -18.17 -4.43
CA PHE A 282 5.87 -19.27 -5.30
C PHE A 282 6.76 -18.84 -6.48
N ALA A 283 6.61 -17.62 -6.98
CA ALA A 283 7.52 -17.07 -7.97
C ALA A 283 8.97 -17.02 -7.43
N HIS A 284 9.15 -16.55 -6.20
CA HIS A 284 10.46 -16.52 -5.55
C HIS A 284 10.98 -17.93 -5.27
N LEU A 285 10.10 -18.85 -4.87
CA LEU A 285 10.48 -20.24 -4.62
C LEU A 285 11.01 -20.94 -5.88
N PHE A 286 10.36 -20.75 -7.04
CA PHE A 286 10.70 -21.46 -8.27
C PHE A 286 11.72 -20.74 -9.17
N ILE A 287 11.74 -19.42 -9.15
CA ILE A 287 12.58 -18.61 -10.05
C ILE A 287 13.94 -18.31 -9.44
N ALA A 288 13.98 -17.95 -8.15
CA ALA A 288 15.22 -17.56 -7.50
C ALA A 288 16.29 -18.68 -7.33
N PRO A 289 15.97 -19.99 -7.24
CA PRO A 289 17.00 -21.03 -7.21
C PRO A 289 17.90 -21.07 -8.44
N ALA A 290 17.38 -20.63 -9.58
CA ALA A 290 18.13 -20.63 -10.84
C ALA A 290 19.12 -19.46 -10.98
N GLN A 291 19.19 -18.56 -10.00
CA GLN A 291 19.97 -17.32 -10.11
C GLN A 291 20.81 -17.04 -8.85
N PRO A 292 22.05 -16.55 -8.99
CA PRO A 292 22.80 -15.99 -7.86
C PRO A 292 22.03 -14.81 -7.26
N LEU A 293 22.04 -14.66 -5.94
CA LEU A 293 21.31 -13.64 -5.15
C LEU A 293 21.56 -12.18 -5.60
N VAL A 294 22.56 -11.93 -6.44
CA VAL A 294 22.99 -10.59 -6.89
C VAL A 294 22.59 -10.28 -8.33
N GLN A 295 22.08 -11.26 -9.09
CA GLN A 295 21.69 -10.99 -10.48
C GLN A 295 20.23 -10.54 -10.58
N ILE A 296 20.07 -9.31 -11.05
CA ILE A 296 18.76 -8.79 -11.45
C ILE A 296 18.37 -9.52 -12.75
N LEU A 297 17.20 -10.15 -12.74
CA LEU A 297 16.65 -10.78 -13.93
C LEU A 297 16.53 -9.77 -15.08
N PRO A 298 16.83 -10.16 -16.32
CA PRO A 298 16.59 -9.32 -17.48
C PRO A 298 15.17 -8.77 -17.50
N TRP A 299 15.00 -7.53 -17.91
CA TRP A 299 13.71 -6.82 -17.85
C TRP A 299 12.58 -7.57 -18.55
N TYR A 300 12.85 -8.25 -19.66
CA TYR A 300 11.86 -9.02 -20.42
C TYR A 300 11.38 -10.26 -19.65
N ILE A 301 12.25 -10.92 -18.87
CA ILE A 301 11.86 -12.03 -17.98
C ILE A 301 10.98 -11.51 -16.87
N ASN A 302 11.37 -10.40 -16.22
CA ASN A 302 10.53 -9.75 -15.19
C ASN A 302 9.16 -9.34 -15.75
N LEU A 303 9.10 -8.88 -17.00
CA LEU A 303 7.84 -8.53 -17.66
C LEU A 303 6.95 -9.77 -17.85
N VAL A 304 7.51 -10.88 -18.34
CA VAL A 304 6.78 -12.15 -18.52
C VAL A 304 6.24 -12.65 -17.17
N ILE A 305 7.08 -12.65 -16.12
CA ILE A 305 6.67 -13.05 -14.76
C ILE A 305 5.52 -12.18 -14.27
N SER A 306 5.64 -10.85 -14.41
CA SER A 306 4.62 -9.89 -13.97
C SER A 306 3.30 -10.07 -14.72
N ILE A 307 3.33 -10.25 -16.04
CA ILE A 307 2.14 -10.51 -16.84
C ILE A 307 1.48 -11.83 -16.42
N THR A 308 2.28 -12.88 -16.21
CA THR A 308 1.78 -14.19 -15.77
C THR A 308 1.16 -14.08 -14.38
N ALA A 309 1.79 -13.40 -13.45
CA ALA A 309 1.27 -13.15 -12.10
C ALA A 309 -0.09 -12.43 -12.15
N ILE A 310 -0.19 -11.35 -12.93
CA ILE A 310 -1.45 -10.60 -13.11
C ILE A 310 -2.53 -11.51 -13.73
N ALA A 311 -2.18 -12.30 -14.74
CA ALA A 311 -3.10 -13.23 -15.39
C ALA A 311 -3.62 -14.30 -14.43
N LEU A 312 -2.75 -14.86 -13.56
CA LEU A 312 -3.13 -15.84 -12.55
C LEU A 312 -4.08 -15.24 -11.51
N VAL A 313 -3.77 -14.05 -11.00
CA VAL A 313 -4.65 -13.34 -10.05
C VAL A 313 -5.99 -13.01 -10.69
N TRP A 314 -6.00 -12.51 -11.92
CA TRP A 314 -7.23 -12.23 -12.66
C TRP A 314 -8.07 -13.49 -12.88
N LEU A 315 -7.43 -14.59 -13.29
CA LEU A 315 -8.09 -15.89 -13.49
C LEU A 315 -8.72 -16.40 -12.19
N ALA A 316 -7.99 -16.28 -11.07
CA ALA A 316 -8.48 -16.66 -9.75
C ALA A 316 -9.74 -15.87 -9.35
N VAL A 317 -9.75 -14.55 -9.59
CA VAL A 317 -10.95 -13.71 -9.37
C VAL A 317 -12.09 -14.11 -10.31
N HIS A 318 -11.81 -14.31 -11.59
CA HIS A 318 -12.83 -14.64 -12.60
C HIS A 318 -13.46 -16.00 -12.34
N LYS A 319 -12.67 -17.01 -11.98
CA LYS A 319 -13.13 -18.36 -11.63
C LYS A 319 -13.65 -18.46 -10.19
N ARG A 320 -13.61 -17.38 -9.42
CA ARG A 320 -14.01 -17.34 -8.00
C ARG A 320 -13.29 -18.42 -7.17
N PHE A 321 -12.02 -18.65 -7.48
CA PHE A 321 -11.20 -19.66 -6.79
C PHE A 321 -11.11 -19.34 -5.29
N LEU A 322 -11.44 -20.30 -4.44
CA LEU A 322 -11.43 -20.16 -2.98
C LEU A 322 -12.22 -18.95 -2.38
N PHE A 323 -13.19 -18.38 -3.11
CA PHE A 323 -13.99 -17.24 -2.65
C PHE A 323 -14.82 -17.53 -1.37
N LYS A 324 -15.02 -18.81 -1.04
CA LYS A 324 -15.71 -19.23 0.20
C LYS A 324 -14.78 -19.18 1.42
N ILE A 325 -13.46 -19.25 1.22
CA ILE A 325 -12.43 -19.36 2.25
C ILE A 325 -11.75 -18.02 2.46
N ILE A 326 -11.29 -17.38 1.37
CA ILE A 326 -10.57 -16.11 1.41
C ILE A 326 -11.55 -14.94 1.47
N PRO A 327 -11.41 -14.02 2.44
CA PRO A 327 -12.24 -12.83 2.57
C PRO A 327 -12.14 -11.88 1.35
N ARG A 328 -13.20 -11.05 1.15
CA ARG A 328 -13.25 -10.07 0.06
C ARG A 328 -13.31 -8.64 0.60
#